data_ddc49b5b9da2dc8f0b3360b24eb7668d
#
_entry.id   ddc49b5b9da2dc8f0b3360b24eb7668d
#
_cell.length_a   1.000
_cell.length_b   1.000
_cell.length_c   1.000
_cell.angle_alpha   90.00
_cell.angle_beta   90.00
_cell.angle_gamma   90.00
#
_symmetry.space_group_name_H-M   'P 1'
#
loop_
_entity.id
_entity.type
_entity.pdbx_description
1 polymer ?
#
loop_
_entity_poly.entity_id
_entity_poly.type
_entity_poly.pdbx_seq_one_letter_code
_entity_poly.pdbx_strand_id
1 'polypeptide(L)'
;DNLTWLGMDWDEAPNKPGQVGPYRQSERLHIYNPLIDQLLAEGKAYKCYMTEEELEAEREAQQARGEMPHYGGQHAHLTPEEEAAFEAEGRVPVIRFRVPEDVTYEFEDLVKGPITFESRSVSGDWVIRKRDGMPTYNFAVTVDDHLMGITHVLRGDDHIANTPKQMMIYDAFGWDYPRFGHMTLIVNAETHKKLSKRDGAILQFIEQYRNLGYLPEAIFNFIALLGWSPVGEEEIFGRDQLIELFDYERLSTSPASFDTKKLEWINNTYMKQASLEEVTALALPHLIEAGRVSANPSEEELAWVTKVVSLFHEQMSYGAEIVSLSSLFFNDSLTIDEESREVLAGEQVPAVLAAVREKLANLEDFEAANIKACIKEVQKETGAKGRGLFMPIRIAVSGQMHGPELPALIEVLGKEKALAHIDQVAALLA
;
A
#
# COMPACT_ATOMS: atom_id res chain seq x y z
N ASP A 1 -3.70 -10.42 9.47
CA ASP A 1 -4.09 -9.15 10.11
C ASP A 1 -4.33 -8.02 9.11
N ASN A 2 -3.38 -7.72 8.18
CA ASN A 2 -3.55 -6.60 7.24
C ASN A 2 -4.67 -6.82 6.21
N LEU A 3 -4.80 -8.02 5.64
CA LEU A 3 -5.89 -8.34 4.73
C LEU A 3 -7.26 -8.29 5.42
N THR A 4 -7.33 -8.80 6.66
CA THR A 4 -8.55 -8.73 7.47
C THR A 4 -8.92 -7.28 7.80
N TRP A 5 -7.91 -6.43 8.10
CA TRP A 5 -8.14 -5.01 8.33
C TRP A 5 -8.70 -4.30 7.08
N LEU A 6 -8.23 -4.68 5.87
CA LEU A 6 -8.80 -4.20 4.60
C LEU A 6 -10.22 -4.74 4.31
N GLY A 7 -10.76 -5.58 5.20
CA GLY A 7 -12.03 -6.25 4.97
C GLY A 7 -11.96 -7.36 3.91
N MET A 8 -10.76 -7.79 3.50
CA MET A 8 -10.58 -8.90 2.56
C MET A 8 -10.72 -10.22 3.29
N ASP A 9 -11.49 -11.12 2.71
CA ASP A 9 -11.69 -12.49 3.19
C ASP A 9 -11.38 -13.49 2.08
N TRP A 10 -11.24 -14.76 2.45
CA TRP A 10 -10.98 -15.88 1.57
C TRP A 10 -11.77 -17.11 2.06
N ASP A 11 -12.08 -18.00 1.14
CA ASP A 11 -12.90 -19.17 1.45
C ASP A 11 -12.07 -20.28 2.09
N GLU A 12 -10.82 -20.47 1.63
CA GLU A 12 -9.94 -21.53 2.10
C GLU A 12 -8.47 -21.06 2.11
N ALA A 13 -7.77 -21.30 3.23
CA ALA A 13 -6.37 -20.93 3.44
C ALA A 13 -5.79 -21.64 4.67
N PRO A 14 -4.48 -21.51 4.97
CA PRO A 14 -3.87 -22.13 6.16
C PRO A 14 -4.54 -21.76 7.49
N ASN A 15 -5.09 -20.56 7.60
CA ASN A 15 -5.81 -20.08 8.79
C ASN A 15 -7.34 -20.25 8.70
N LYS A 16 -7.85 -20.76 7.59
CA LYS A 16 -9.26 -21.08 7.34
C LYS A 16 -9.30 -22.39 6.55
N PRO A 17 -8.95 -23.54 7.19
CA PRO A 17 -8.80 -24.80 6.49
C PRO A 17 -10.14 -25.33 5.98
N GLY A 18 -10.13 -25.81 4.74
CA GLY A 18 -11.23 -26.52 4.10
C GLY A 18 -10.89 -27.99 3.86
N GLN A 19 -11.20 -28.50 2.67
CA GLN A 19 -11.12 -29.93 2.36
C GLN A 19 -9.81 -30.38 1.69
N VAL A 20 -9.03 -29.44 1.12
CA VAL A 20 -7.88 -29.75 0.26
C VAL A 20 -6.52 -29.58 0.98
N GLY A 21 -6.54 -29.38 2.29
CA GLY A 21 -5.31 -29.28 3.08
C GLY A 21 -4.46 -30.56 3.11
N PRO A 22 -3.26 -30.49 3.72
CA PRO A 22 -2.63 -29.30 4.33
C PRO A 22 -2.20 -28.27 3.28
N TYR A 23 -2.05 -26.98 3.70
CA TYR A 23 -1.79 -25.86 2.77
C TYR A 23 -0.31 -25.45 2.75
N ARG A 24 0.45 -25.77 3.77
CA ARG A 24 1.88 -25.45 3.83
C ARG A 24 2.68 -26.50 3.07
N GLN A 25 3.50 -26.05 2.12
CA GLN A 25 4.30 -26.95 1.27
C GLN A 25 5.22 -27.86 2.10
N SER A 26 5.76 -27.38 3.22
CA SER A 26 6.55 -28.20 4.14
C SER A 26 5.78 -29.38 4.77
N GLU A 27 4.47 -29.32 4.81
CA GLU A 27 3.59 -30.37 5.34
C GLU A 27 3.11 -31.33 4.26
N ARG A 28 3.42 -31.09 2.99
CA ARG A 28 2.92 -31.81 1.81
C ARG A 28 3.96 -32.72 1.14
N LEU A 29 5.12 -32.94 1.74
CA LEU A 29 6.16 -33.81 1.15
C LEU A 29 5.68 -35.21 0.81
N HIS A 30 4.75 -35.76 1.60
CA HIS A 30 4.09 -37.03 1.37
C HIS A 30 3.23 -37.06 0.08
N ILE A 31 2.88 -35.90 -0.46
CA ILE A 31 2.16 -35.72 -1.73
C ILE A 31 3.16 -35.56 -2.86
N TYR A 32 4.15 -34.69 -2.70
CA TYR A 32 5.11 -34.37 -3.76
C TYR A 32 6.05 -35.50 -4.12
N ASN A 33 6.58 -36.20 -3.11
CA ASN A 33 7.60 -37.23 -3.33
C ASN A 33 7.09 -38.40 -4.20
N PRO A 34 5.90 -38.98 -3.98
CA PRO A 34 5.38 -40.02 -4.85
C PRO A 34 5.20 -39.58 -6.30
N LEU A 35 4.81 -38.34 -6.54
CA LEU A 35 4.66 -37.77 -7.88
C LEU A 35 6.02 -37.58 -8.58
N ILE A 36 7.04 -37.15 -7.84
CA ILE A 36 8.42 -37.05 -8.34
C ILE A 36 8.95 -38.44 -8.67
N ASP A 37 8.72 -39.42 -7.79
CA ASP A 37 9.15 -40.80 -8.00
C ASP A 37 8.44 -41.43 -9.24
N GLN A 38 7.19 -41.06 -9.49
CA GLN A 38 6.48 -41.44 -10.72
C GLN A 38 7.18 -40.86 -11.97
N LEU A 39 7.55 -39.58 -11.97
CA LEU A 39 8.29 -38.97 -13.09
C LEU A 39 9.65 -39.64 -13.33
N LEU A 40 10.33 -40.02 -12.24
CA LEU A 40 11.58 -40.81 -12.35
C LEU A 40 11.35 -42.17 -13.00
N ALA A 41 10.31 -42.90 -12.57
CA ALA A 41 9.96 -44.22 -13.12
C ALA A 41 9.55 -44.13 -14.58
N GLU A 42 8.90 -43.05 -14.98
CA GLU A 42 8.48 -42.80 -16.38
C GLU A 42 9.60 -42.23 -17.27
N GLY A 43 10.79 -41.96 -16.71
CA GLY A 43 11.91 -41.36 -17.44
C GLY A 43 11.73 -39.88 -17.78
N LYS A 44 10.69 -39.24 -17.24
CA LYS A 44 10.41 -37.79 -17.39
C LYS A 44 11.25 -36.91 -16.43
N ALA A 45 11.92 -37.53 -15.48
CA ALA A 45 12.88 -36.94 -14.59
C ALA A 45 14.06 -37.87 -14.38
N TYR A 46 15.17 -37.33 -13.84
CA TYR A 46 16.36 -38.10 -13.56
C TYR A 46 17.16 -37.51 -12.40
N LYS A 47 18.07 -38.33 -11.83
CA LYS A 47 18.97 -37.92 -10.77
C LYS A 47 20.17 -37.17 -11.33
N CYS A 48 20.53 -36.05 -10.71
CA CYS A 48 21.70 -35.27 -11.05
C CYS A 48 22.60 -35.09 -9.82
N TYR A 49 23.82 -35.59 -9.88
CA TYR A 49 24.80 -35.62 -8.80
C TYR A 49 25.86 -34.52 -8.91
N MET A 50 25.76 -33.59 -9.88
CA MET A 50 26.71 -32.48 -10.03
C MET A 50 26.75 -31.64 -8.74
N THR A 51 27.96 -31.30 -8.32
CA THR A 51 28.20 -30.41 -7.18
C THR A 51 27.97 -28.94 -7.58
N GLU A 52 27.93 -28.05 -6.58
CA GLU A 52 27.78 -26.61 -6.85
C GLU A 52 29.01 -26.08 -7.58
N GLU A 53 30.22 -26.59 -7.24
CA GLU A 53 31.49 -26.25 -7.89
C GLU A 53 31.51 -26.68 -9.36
N GLU A 54 31.02 -27.88 -9.65
CA GLU A 54 30.94 -28.38 -11.03
C GLU A 54 29.92 -27.55 -11.86
N LEU A 55 28.79 -27.17 -11.28
CA LEU A 55 27.81 -26.32 -11.95
C LEU A 55 28.33 -24.89 -12.17
N GLU A 56 29.08 -24.34 -11.22
CA GLU A 56 29.67 -23.00 -11.36
C GLU A 56 30.77 -23.00 -12.43
N ALA A 57 31.63 -24.02 -12.44
CA ALA A 57 32.65 -24.17 -13.46
C ALA A 57 32.05 -24.28 -14.88
N GLU A 58 30.93 -24.99 -15.03
CA GLU A 58 30.21 -25.06 -16.30
C GLU A 58 29.63 -23.69 -16.70
N ARG A 59 29.04 -22.96 -15.74
CA ARG A 59 28.50 -21.61 -15.98
C ARG A 59 29.59 -20.64 -16.43
N GLU A 60 30.75 -20.65 -15.75
CA GLU A 60 31.89 -19.82 -16.14
C GLU A 60 32.39 -20.16 -17.54
N ALA A 61 32.51 -21.44 -17.86
CA ALA A 61 32.91 -21.89 -19.18
C ALA A 61 31.94 -21.47 -20.29
N GLN A 62 30.65 -21.51 -20.04
CA GLN A 62 29.59 -21.05 -20.97
C GLN A 62 29.68 -19.53 -21.17
N GLN A 63 29.83 -18.76 -20.08
CA GLN A 63 29.99 -17.31 -20.15
C GLN A 63 31.25 -16.91 -20.92
N ALA A 64 32.35 -17.62 -20.71
CA ALA A 64 33.61 -17.39 -21.47
C ALA A 64 33.46 -17.61 -22.98
N ARG A 65 32.50 -18.47 -23.39
CA ARG A 65 32.14 -18.68 -24.79
C ARG A 65 31.06 -17.73 -25.32
N GLY A 66 30.53 -16.82 -24.44
CA GLY A 66 29.45 -15.91 -24.79
C GLY A 66 28.07 -16.60 -24.85
N GLU A 67 27.92 -17.76 -24.25
CA GLU A 67 26.67 -18.51 -24.17
C GLU A 67 25.88 -18.08 -22.93
N MET A 68 24.54 -18.15 -23.02
CA MET A 68 23.71 -17.96 -21.81
C MET A 68 23.86 -19.21 -20.92
N PRO A 69 24.11 -19.00 -19.60
CA PRO A 69 24.25 -20.12 -18.67
C PRO A 69 22.99 -20.99 -18.64
N HIS A 70 23.19 -22.29 -18.82
CA HIS A 70 22.15 -23.30 -18.74
C HIS A 70 22.75 -24.63 -18.26
N TYR A 71 21.89 -25.52 -17.76
CA TYR A 71 22.34 -26.88 -17.46
C TYR A 71 22.47 -27.70 -18.75
N GLY A 72 23.64 -28.20 -19.03
CA GLY A 72 24.01 -28.89 -20.28
C GLY A 72 23.57 -30.36 -20.38
N GLY A 73 22.88 -30.90 -19.39
CA GLY A 73 22.37 -32.27 -19.43
C GLY A 73 23.42 -33.37 -19.13
N GLN A 74 24.56 -33.04 -18.47
CA GLN A 74 25.68 -33.98 -18.25
C GLN A 74 25.25 -35.28 -17.56
N HIS A 75 24.29 -35.22 -16.63
CA HIS A 75 23.80 -36.41 -15.92
C HIS A 75 22.43 -36.90 -16.44
N ALA A 76 22.01 -36.44 -17.61
CA ALA A 76 20.68 -36.82 -18.15
C ALA A 76 20.57 -38.31 -18.56
N HIS A 77 21.70 -39.02 -18.74
CA HIS A 77 21.76 -40.40 -19.23
C HIS A 77 22.76 -41.26 -18.45
N LEU A 78 22.87 -41.05 -17.11
CA LEU A 78 23.69 -41.88 -16.26
C LEU A 78 23.18 -43.32 -16.26
N THR A 79 24.12 -44.26 -16.28
CA THR A 79 23.83 -45.68 -16.04
C THR A 79 23.65 -45.95 -14.53
N PRO A 80 22.98 -47.04 -14.15
CA PRO A 80 22.84 -47.42 -12.74
C PRO A 80 24.21 -47.56 -12.03
N GLU A 81 25.26 -48.02 -12.74
CA GLU A 81 26.62 -48.15 -12.21
C GLU A 81 27.27 -46.77 -11.93
N GLU A 82 27.03 -45.81 -12.81
CA GLU A 82 27.53 -44.42 -12.63
C GLU A 82 26.79 -43.73 -11.46
N GLU A 83 25.46 -43.92 -11.35
CA GLU A 83 24.68 -43.42 -10.21
C GLU A 83 25.23 -44.02 -8.87
N ALA A 84 25.43 -45.36 -8.85
CA ALA A 84 25.95 -46.04 -7.67
C ALA A 84 27.38 -45.55 -7.29
N ALA A 85 28.21 -45.21 -8.27
CA ALA A 85 29.53 -44.65 -8.03
C ALA A 85 29.45 -43.27 -7.36
N PHE A 86 28.57 -42.36 -7.81
CA PHE A 86 28.37 -41.07 -7.16
C PHE A 86 27.76 -41.21 -5.75
N GLU A 87 26.84 -42.15 -5.56
CA GLU A 87 26.28 -42.46 -4.23
C GLU A 87 27.36 -42.99 -3.27
N ALA A 88 28.28 -43.84 -3.76
CA ALA A 88 29.43 -44.32 -2.99
C ALA A 88 30.43 -43.22 -2.59
N GLU A 89 30.50 -42.12 -3.37
CA GLU A 89 31.23 -40.92 -3.02
C GLU A 89 30.50 -40.06 -1.95
N GLY A 90 29.29 -40.45 -1.56
CA GLY A 90 28.45 -39.70 -0.61
C GLY A 90 27.68 -38.55 -1.24
N ARG A 91 27.60 -38.49 -2.57
CA ARG A 91 26.79 -37.44 -3.25
C ARG A 91 25.32 -37.73 -3.14
N VAL A 92 24.55 -36.70 -2.76
CA VAL A 92 23.08 -36.72 -2.73
C VAL A 92 22.57 -36.02 -3.99
N PRO A 93 21.75 -36.70 -4.81
CA PRO A 93 21.27 -36.10 -6.06
C PRO A 93 20.20 -35.06 -5.82
N VAL A 94 20.12 -34.10 -6.75
CA VAL A 94 18.87 -33.38 -7.03
C VAL A 94 18.10 -34.15 -8.10
N ILE A 95 16.78 -33.96 -8.16
CA ILE A 95 15.97 -34.50 -9.26
C ILE A 95 15.70 -33.39 -10.24
N ARG A 96 16.04 -33.64 -11.52
CA ARG A 96 15.74 -32.72 -12.62
C ARG A 96 14.62 -33.24 -13.49
N PHE A 97 13.75 -32.32 -13.88
CA PHE A 97 12.72 -32.57 -14.88
C PHE A 97 13.38 -32.53 -16.27
N ARG A 98 13.07 -33.54 -17.08
CA ARG A 98 13.54 -33.60 -18.48
C ARG A 98 12.65 -32.72 -19.33
N VAL A 99 13.20 -31.60 -19.79
CA VAL A 99 12.46 -30.66 -20.65
C VAL A 99 12.21 -31.32 -22.01
N PRO A 100 10.95 -31.37 -22.48
CA PRO A 100 10.65 -31.89 -23.82
C PRO A 100 11.35 -31.08 -24.90
N GLU A 101 11.94 -31.78 -25.88
CA GLU A 101 12.60 -31.13 -27.00
C GLU A 101 11.56 -30.67 -28.05
N ASP A 102 11.81 -29.47 -28.63
CA ASP A 102 11.05 -28.92 -29.76
C ASP A 102 9.52 -28.87 -29.56
N VAL A 103 9.09 -28.55 -28.33
CA VAL A 103 7.66 -28.35 -28.00
C VAL A 103 7.40 -26.86 -27.84
N THR A 104 6.30 -26.42 -28.44
CA THR A 104 5.77 -25.07 -28.29
C THR A 104 4.63 -25.06 -27.28
N TYR A 105 4.72 -24.20 -26.25
CA TYR A 105 3.70 -23.99 -25.24
C TYR A 105 2.94 -22.70 -25.54
N GLU A 106 1.65 -22.80 -25.74
CA GLU A 106 0.76 -21.70 -26.06
C GLU A 106 -0.39 -21.65 -25.05
N PHE A 107 -0.70 -20.46 -24.57
CA PHE A 107 -1.87 -20.24 -23.73
C PHE A 107 -2.42 -18.83 -23.93
N GLU A 108 -3.72 -18.68 -23.69
CA GLU A 108 -4.42 -17.41 -23.69
C GLU A 108 -4.38 -16.85 -22.27
N ASP A 109 -3.55 -15.82 -22.04
CA ASP A 109 -3.47 -15.13 -20.75
C ASP A 109 -4.66 -14.18 -20.59
N LEU A 110 -5.34 -14.22 -19.43
CA LEU A 110 -6.52 -13.42 -19.15
C LEU A 110 -6.28 -11.89 -19.23
N VAL A 111 -5.03 -11.47 -19.10
CA VAL A 111 -4.65 -10.04 -19.07
C VAL A 111 -3.80 -9.69 -20.28
N LYS A 112 -2.81 -10.52 -20.61
CA LYS A 112 -1.79 -10.22 -21.63
C LYS A 112 -2.17 -10.74 -23.02
N GLY A 113 -3.24 -11.55 -23.14
CA GLY A 113 -3.62 -12.20 -24.38
C GLY A 113 -2.74 -13.41 -24.73
N PRO A 114 -2.60 -13.78 -26.01
CA PRO A 114 -1.88 -14.97 -26.41
C PRO A 114 -0.39 -14.89 -26.11
N ILE A 115 0.14 -15.91 -25.43
CA ILE A 115 1.54 -16.05 -25.08
C ILE A 115 2.06 -17.40 -25.59
N THR A 116 3.24 -17.36 -26.21
CA THR A 116 3.91 -18.54 -26.78
C THR A 116 5.33 -18.67 -26.24
N PHE A 117 5.72 -19.88 -25.87
CA PHE A 117 7.08 -20.24 -25.44
C PHE A 117 7.57 -21.50 -26.14
N GLU A 118 8.81 -21.48 -26.58
CA GLU A 118 9.51 -22.70 -26.98
C GLU A 118 10.09 -23.41 -25.75
N SER A 119 10.00 -24.75 -25.70
CA SER A 119 10.49 -25.55 -24.57
C SER A 119 11.94 -25.27 -24.22
N ARG A 120 12.79 -25.03 -25.24
CA ARG A 120 14.21 -24.68 -25.05
C ARG A 120 14.44 -23.33 -24.35
N SER A 121 13.43 -22.46 -24.26
CA SER A 121 13.54 -21.14 -23.61
C SER A 121 13.65 -21.20 -22.08
N VAL A 122 13.34 -22.34 -21.45
CA VAL A 122 13.39 -22.51 -19.99
C VAL A 122 14.79 -22.82 -19.43
N SER A 123 15.84 -22.66 -20.24
CA SER A 123 17.25 -22.84 -19.84
C SER A 123 17.64 -24.26 -19.43
N GLY A 124 17.07 -25.27 -20.12
CA GLY A 124 17.39 -26.69 -19.94
C GLY A 124 16.65 -27.36 -18.79
N ASP A 125 17.09 -28.60 -18.49
CA ASP A 125 16.46 -29.43 -17.46
C ASP A 125 16.59 -28.78 -16.06
N TRP A 126 15.48 -28.51 -15.44
CA TRP A 126 15.42 -27.77 -14.20
C TRP A 126 15.12 -28.67 -12.99
N VAL A 127 15.59 -28.26 -11.81
CA VAL A 127 15.46 -29.03 -10.58
C VAL A 127 14.00 -28.99 -10.09
N ILE A 128 13.42 -30.19 -9.85
CA ILE A 128 12.08 -30.34 -9.25
C ILE A 128 12.15 -30.76 -7.78
N ARG A 129 13.21 -31.48 -7.34
CA ARG A 129 13.47 -31.82 -5.93
C ARG A 129 14.92 -31.51 -5.58
N LYS A 130 15.13 -30.75 -4.53
CA LYS A 130 16.43 -30.40 -3.98
C LYS A 130 17.05 -31.57 -3.20
N ARG A 131 18.35 -31.46 -2.84
CA ARG A 131 19.08 -32.49 -2.03
C ARG A 131 18.47 -32.72 -0.67
N ASP A 132 17.82 -31.71 -0.07
CA ASP A 132 17.12 -31.78 1.22
C ASP A 132 15.74 -32.47 1.13
N GLY A 133 15.35 -32.94 -0.05
CA GLY A 133 14.06 -33.59 -0.31
C GLY A 133 12.90 -32.64 -0.56
N MET A 134 13.11 -31.32 -0.45
CA MET A 134 12.08 -30.33 -0.71
C MET A 134 11.89 -30.12 -2.23
N PRO A 135 10.64 -30.03 -2.71
CA PRO A 135 10.39 -29.66 -4.10
C PRO A 135 10.76 -28.19 -4.35
N THR A 136 11.02 -27.87 -5.61
CA THR A 136 11.14 -26.47 -6.02
C THR A 136 9.77 -25.85 -6.28
N TYR A 137 9.74 -24.51 -6.29
CA TYR A 137 8.51 -23.73 -6.42
C TYR A 137 7.63 -24.17 -7.58
N ASN A 138 8.17 -24.23 -8.81
CA ASN A 138 7.36 -24.51 -9.98
C ASN A 138 6.73 -25.92 -9.97
N PHE A 139 7.41 -26.90 -9.36
CA PHE A 139 6.82 -28.24 -9.20
C PHE A 139 5.72 -28.24 -8.12
N ALA A 140 6.04 -27.71 -6.94
CA ALA A 140 5.14 -27.73 -5.79
C ALA A 140 3.84 -26.96 -6.07
N VAL A 141 3.94 -25.74 -6.63
CA VAL A 141 2.75 -24.93 -6.94
C VAL A 141 1.85 -25.58 -7.98
N THR A 142 2.43 -26.24 -9.00
CA THR A 142 1.65 -26.93 -10.03
C THR A 142 0.85 -28.11 -9.44
N VAL A 143 1.50 -28.90 -8.59
CA VAL A 143 0.86 -30.01 -7.88
C VAL A 143 -0.25 -29.49 -6.96
N ASP A 144 0.03 -28.40 -6.23
CA ASP A 144 -0.95 -27.80 -5.33
C ASP A 144 -2.15 -27.26 -6.09
N ASP A 145 -1.93 -26.50 -7.16
CA ASP A 145 -2.99 -25.94 -8.00
C ASP A 145 -3.89 -27.04 -8.56
N HIS A 146 -3.32 -28.14 -9.06
CA HIS A 146 -4.09 -29.26 -9.56
C HIS A 146 -4.89 -29.95 -8.45
N LEU A 147 -4.25 -30.36 -7.37
CA LEU A 147 -4.89 -31.12 -6.30
C LEU A 147 -5.87 -30.31 -5.45
N MET A 148 -5.68 -28.99 -5.41
CA MET A 148 -6.62 -28.06 -4.76
C MET A 148 -7.73 -27.59 -5.69
N GLY A 149 -7.76 -28.03 -6.95
CA GLY A 149 -8.81 -27.72 -7.91
C GLY A 149 -8.81 -26.25 -8.35
N ILE A 150 -7.64 -25.61 -8.42
CA ILE A 150 -7.51 -24.24 -8.88
C ILE A 150 -7.86 -24.14 -10.35
N THR A 151 -8.82 -23.29 -10.68
CA THR A 151 -9.29 -23.07 -12.06
C THR A 151 -8.68 -21.84 -12.71
N HIS A 152 -8.29 -20.83 -11.90
CA HIS A 152 -7.71 -19.57 -12.36
C HIS A 152 -6.53 -19.20 -11.50
N VAL A 153 -5.39 -18.91 -12.13
CA VAL A 153 -4.15 -18.42 -11.48
C VAL A 153 -3.96 -16.97 -11.85
N LEU A 154 -4.26 -16.06 -10.89
CA LEU A 154 -4.02 -14.62 -11.04
C LEU A 154 -2.79 -14.23 -10.21
N ARG A 155 -1.76 -13.70 -10.87
CA ARG A 155 -0.48 -13.38 -10.22
C ARG A 155 0.27 -12.26 -10.94
N GLY A 156 1.37 -11.78 -10.40
CA GLY A 156 2.21 -10.77 -11.04
C GLY A 156 2.86 -11.27 -12.35
N ASP A 157 3.10 -10.38 -13.29
CA ASP A 157 3.67 -10.71 -14.61
C ASP A 157 5.17 -11.08 -14.55
N ASP A 158 5.83 -10.88 -13.43
CA ASP A 158 7.16 -11.44 -13.14
C ASP A 158 7.15 -12.98 -13.08
N HIS A 159 5.99 -13.62 -12.99
CA HIS A 159 5.82 -15.07 -13.06
C HIS A 159 5.54 -15.62 -14.47
N ILE A 160 5.43 -14.79 -15.49
CA ILE A 160 5.16 -15.27 -16.89
C ILE A 160 6.18 -16.33 -17.31
N ALA A 161 7.46 -16.11 -17.05
CA ALA A 161 8.52 -17.05 -17.40
C ALA A 161 8.48 -18.38 -16.62
N ASN A 162 7.70 -18.48 -15.54
CA ASN A 162 7.47 -19.72 -14.81
C ASN A 162 6.39 -20.59 -15.46
N THR A 163 5.46 -19.98 -16.18
CA THR A 163 4.29 -20.65 -16.74
C THR A 163 4.63 -21.85 -17.63
N PRO A 164 5.59 -21.78 -18.57
CA PRO A 164 5.93 -22.93 -19.38
C PRO A 164 6.47 -24.12 -18.57
N LYS A 165 7.23 -23.87 -17.49
CA LYS A 165 7.69 -24.94 -16.59
C LYS A 165 6.54 -25.64 -15.89
N GLN A 166 5.53 -24.87 -15.49
CA GLN A 166 4.32 -25.41 -14.87
C GLN A 166 3.47 -26.20 -15.87
N MET A 167 3.30 -25.69 -17.10
CA MET A 167 2.61 -26.40 -18.17
C MET A 167 3.29 -27.74 -18.50
N MET A 168 4.61 -27.79 -18.50
CA MET A 168 5.37 -29.05 -18.67
C MET A 168 5.03 -30.09 -17.60
N ILE A 169 4.81 -29.69 -16.36
CA ILE A 169 4.39 -30.59 -15.27
C ILE A 169 2.94 -31.06 -15.48
N TYR A 170 2.03 -30.16 -15.86
CA TYR A 170 0.65 -30.54 -16.21
C TYR A 170 0.64 -31.60 -17.30
N ASP A 171 1.39 -31.38 -18.40
CA ASP A 171 1.48 -32.33 -19.50
C ASP A 171 2.09 -33.68 -19.08
N ALA A 172 3.13 -33.62 -18.23
CA ALA A 172 3.80 -34.84 -17.79
C ALA A 172 2.87 -35.78 -17.01
N PHE A 173 1.88 -35.24 -16.31
CA PHE A 173 0.85 -36.00 -15.60
C PHE A 173 -0.46 -36.16 -16.38
N GLY A 174 -0.61 -35.50 -17.52
CA GLY A 174 -1.85 -35.50 -18.29
C GLY A 174 -2.98 -34.72 -17.61
N TRP A 175 -2.64 -33.67 -16.89
CA TRP A 175 -3.60 -32.81 -16.19
C TRP A 175 -4.03 -31.64 -17.07
N ASP A 176 -5.26 -31.15 -16.86
CA ASP A 176 -5.76 -29.94 -17.51
C ASP A 176 -5.13 -28.69 -16.91
N TYR A 177 -4.86 -27.70 -17.76
CA TYR A 177 -4.32 -26.38 -17.30
C TYR A 177 -5.39 -25.55 -16.62
N PRO A 178 -5.03 -24.80 -15.56
CA PRO A 178 -5.83 -23.66 -15.12
C PRO A 178 -5.76 -22.54 -16.17
N ARG A 179 -6.67 -21.59 -16.08
CA ARG A 179 -6.53 -20.32 -16.81
C ARG A 179 -5.52 -19.42 -16.11
N PHE A 180 -4.55 -18.92 -16.85
CA PHE A 180 -3.53 -18.00 -16.31
C PHE A 180 -3.89 -16.54 -16.60
N GLY A 181 -3.63 -15.65 -15.63
CA GLY A 181 -3.74 -14.21 -15.78
C GLY A 181 -2.58 -13.52 -15.07
N HIS A 182 -1.76 -12.81 -15.84
CA HIS A 182 -0.57 -12.15 -15.33
C HIS A 182 -0.81 -10.65 -15.22
N MET A 183 -1.05 -10.19 -13.99
CA MET A 183 -1.33 -8.79 -13.67
C MET A 183 -0.06 -7.95 -13.77
N THR A 184 -0.24 -6.72 -14.20
CA THR A 184 0.85 -5.77 -14.41
C THR A 184 1.59 -5.40 -13.13
N LEU A 185 2.86 -5.01 -13.27
CA LEU A 185 3.65 -4.47 -12.17
C LEU A 185 3.12 -3.12 -11.71
N ILE A 186 3.34 -2.83 -10.43
CA ILE A 186 3.12 -1.50 -9.87
C ILE A 186 4.43 -0.74 -9.90
N VAL A 187 4.40 0.46 -10.46
CA VAL A 187 5.55 1.37 -10.59
C VAL A 187 5.31 2.67 -9.82
N ASN A 188 6.38 3.33 -9.42
CA ASN A 188 6.30 4.67 -8.87
C ASN A 188 5.85 5.66 -9.95
N ALA A 189 4.85 6.50 -9.67
CA ALA A 189 4.29 7.45 -10.63
C ALA A 189 5.30 8.50 -11.13
N GLU A 190 6.27 8.89 -10.29
CA GLU A 190 7.25 9.92 -10.62
C GLU A 190 8.47 9.35 -11.35
N THR A 191 8.99 8.20 -10.88
CA THR A 191 10.23 7.60 -11.41
C THR A 191 10.01 6.55 -12.47
N HIS A 192 8.78 6.06 -12.63
CA HIS A 192 8.39 4.95 -13.53
C HIS A 192 9.17 3.64 -13.29
N LYS A 193 9.83 3.52 -12.13
CA LYS A 193 10.55 2.30 -11.75
C LYS A 193 9.64 1.39 -10.93
N LYS A 194 9.87 0.07 -11.01
CA LYS A 194 9.19 -0.91 -10.16
C LYS A 194 9.34 -0.50 -8.70
N LEU A 195 8.25 -0.52 -7.94
CA LEU A 195 8.29 -0.30 -6.49
C LEU A 195 9.23 -1.30 -5.84
N SER A 196 10.19 -0.80 -5.09
CA SER A 196 11.22 -1.59 -4.42
C SER A 196 11.25 -1.24 -2.93
N LYS A 197 11.44 -2.24 -2.08
CA LYS A 197 11.61 -2.07 -0.62
C LYS A 197 12.73 -1.08 -0.22
N ARG A 198 13.55 -0.66 -1.17
CA ARG A 198 14.63 0.33 -1.00
C ARG A 198 14.21 1.75 -1.37
N ASP A 199 13.01 1.92 -1.92
CA ASP A 199 12.45 3.20 -2.34
C ASP A 199 11.77 3.84 -1.13
N GLY A 200 12.51 4.63 -0.35
CA GLY A 200 12.01 5.24 0.90
C GLY A 200 10.91 6.32 0.72
N ALA A 201 10.60 6.69 -0.52
CA ALA A 201 9.62 7.73 -0.83
C ALA A 201 8.16 7.25 -0.80
N ILE A 202 7.92 5.95 -0.97
CA ILE A 202 6.57 5.35 -0.95
C ILE A 202 6.52 4.26 0.11
N LEU A 203 5.51 4.34 0.98
CA LEU A 203 5.24 3.29 1.95
C LEU A 203 4.80 2.01 1.24
N GLN A 204 5.37 0.87 1.61
CA GLN A 204 5.18 -0.39 0.88
C GLN A 204 4.37 -1.44 1.64
N PHE A 205 4.09 -1.17 2.91
CA PHE A 205 3.37 -2.10 3.77
C PHE A 205 2.04 -1.48 4.21
N ILE A 206 0.97 -2.23 4.11
CA ILE A 206 -0.38 -1.84 4.54
C ILE A 206 -0.39 -1.33 5.99
N GLU A 207 0.41 -1.96 6.86
CA GLU A 207 0.56 -1.55 8.25
C GLU A 207 1.05 -0.10 8.41
N GLN A 208 1.92 0.38 7.51
CA GLN A 208 2.41 1.77 7.55
C GLN A 208 1.27 2.78 7.29
N TYR A 209 0.40 2.49 6.32
CA TYR A 209 -0.77 3.33 6.04
C TYR A 209 -1.77 3.27 7.19
N ARG A 210 -2.03 2.08 7.73
CA ARG A 210 -2.87 1.90 8.90
C ARG A 210 -2.35 2.71 10.09
N ASN A 211 -1.03 2.67 10.34
CA ASN A 211 -0.40 3.40 11.43
C ASN A 211 -0.45 4.93 11.23
N LEU A 212 -0.57 5.41 10.01
CA LEU A 212 -0.80 6.84 9.72
C LEU A 212 -2.26 7.25 9.84
N GLY A 213 -3.18 6.31 10.06
CA GLY A 213 -4.60 6.60 10.17
C GLY A 213 -5.31 6.75 8.83
N TYR A 214 -4.89 5.98 7.80
CA TYR A 214 -5.69 5.78 6.59
C TYR A 214 -6.85 4.85 6.88
N LEU A 215 -7.96 5.05 6.17
CA LEU A 215 -9.14 4.19 6.25
C LEU A 215 -8.96 2.93 5.37
N PRO A 216 -9.34 1.74 5.86
CA PRO A 216 -9.19 0.50 5.11
C PRO A 216 -9.98 0.50 3.80
N GLU A 217 -11.17 1.09 3.78
CA GLU A 217 -12.01 1.21 2.59
C GLU A 217 -11.35 2.05 1.50
N ALA A 218 -10.67 3.12 1.88
CA ALA A 218 -9.96 3.98 0.94
C ALA A 218 -8.73 3.29 0.34
N ILE A 219 -7.97 2.56 1.15
CA ILE A 219 -6.84 1.75 0.68
C ILE A 219 -7.35 0.64 -0.25
N PHE A 220 -8.44 -0.04 0.12
CA PHE A 220 -9.04 -1.08 -0.71
C PHE A 220 -9.49 -0.51 -2.07
N ASN A 221 -10.19 0.60 -2.08
CA ASN A 221 -10.63 1.28 -3.31
C ASN A 221 -9.42 1.69 -4.18
N PHE A 222 -8.40 2.30 -3.59
CA PHE A 222 -7.20 2.71 -4.31
C PHE A 222 -6.46 1.52 -4.94
N ILE A 223 -6.26 0.43 -4.19
CA ILE A 223 -5.60 -0.78 -4.69
C ILE A 223 -6.40 -1.42 -5.82
N ALA A 224 -7.73 -1.44 -5.72
CA ALA A 224 -8.59 -1.97 -6.78
C ALA A 224 -8.39 -1.23 -8.11
N LEU A 225 -8.13 0.09 -8.06
CA LEU A 225 -7.87 0.91 -9.25
C LEU A 225 -6.43 0.76 -9.80
N LEU A 226 -5.55 0.07 -9.06
CA LEU A 226 -4.20 -0.22 -9.55
C LEU A 226 -4.22 -1.42 -10.51
N GLY A 227 -4.31 -1.12 -11.80
CA GLY A 227 -4.31 -2.14 -12.84
C GLY A 227 -5.69 -2.67 -13.23
N TRP A 228 -6.77 -2.04 -12.75
CA TRP A 228 -8.14 -2.26 -13.20
C TRP A 228 -8.84 -0.92 -13.44
N SER A 229 -9.71 -0.87 -14.44
CA SER A 229 -10.44 0.36 -14.80
C SER A 229 -11.95 0.10 -14.76
N PRO A 230 -12.73 0.88 -13.99
CA PRO A 230 -14.19 0.81 -14.00
C PRO A 230 -14.78 1.27 -15.34
N VAL A 231 -16.06 1.03 -15.52
CA VAL A 231 -16.83 1.63 -16.62
C VAL A 231 -17.21 3.04 -16.20
N GLY A 232 -16.77 4.05 -16.94
CA GLY A 232 -17.02 5.47 -16.63
C GLY A 232 -15.85 6.16 -15.97
N GLU A 233 -16.12 7.33 -15.39
CA GLU A 233 -15.12 8.23 -14.79
C GLU A 233 -15.12 8.21 -13.26
N GLU A 234 -16.02 7.44 -12.65
CA GLU A 234 -16.12 7.31 -11.20
C GLU A 234 -14.91 6.53 -10.64
N GLU A 235 -14.35 7.01 -9.54
CA GLU A 235 -13.16 6.43 -8.90
C GLU A 235 -13.38 6.12 -7.42
N ILE A 236 -14.52 6.51 -6.85
CA ILE A 236 -14.86 6.26 -5.44
C ILE A 236 -15.96 5.21 -5.39
N PHE A 237 -15.61 4.05 -4.87
CA PHE A 237 -16.48 2.88 -4.83
C PHE A 237 -16.51 2.25 -3.45
N GLY A 238 -17.68 1.98 -2.94
CA GLY A 238 -17.84 1.07 -1.81
C GLY A 238 -17.44 -0.36 -2.19
N ARG A 239 -17.05 -1.16 -1.20
CA ARG A 239 -16.59 -2.54 -1.40
C ARG A 239 -17.57 -3.39 -2.20
N ASP A 240 -18.86 -3.39 -1.81
CA ASP A 240 -19.88 -4.20 -2.47
C ASP A 240 -20.07 -3.77 -3.92
N GLN A 241 -20.01 -2.47 -4.19
CA GLN A 241 -20.05 -1.92 -5.54
C GLN A 241 -18.85 -2.36 -6.38
N LEU A 242 -17.63 -2.38 -5.79
CA LEU A 242 -16.45 -2.89 -6.48
C LEU A 242 -16.57 -4.38 -6.81
N ILE A 243 -17.16 -5.19 -5.92
CA ILE A 243 -17.40 -6.62 -6.17
C ILE A 243 -18.37 -6.82 -7.35
N GLU A 244 -19.43 -6.01 -7.42
CA GLU A 244 -20.40 -6.06 -8.52
C GLU A 244 -19.84 -5.59 -9.86
N LEU A 245 -18.95 -4.59 -9.84
CA LEU A 245 -18.40 -3.98 -11.05
C LEU A 245 -17.14 -4.67 -11.56
N PHE A 246 -16.49 -5.48 -10.71
CA PHE A 246 -15.22 -6.11 -11.09
C PHE A 246 -15.39 -7.07 -12.25
N ASP A 247 -14.59 -6.84 -13.28
CA ASP A 247 -14.47 -7.68 -14.46
C ASP A 247 -12.98 -7.83 -14.81
N TYR A 248 -12.48 -9.07 -14.85
CA TYR A 248 -11.08 -9.34 -15.15
C TYR A 248 -10.70 -8.96 -16.59
N GLU A 249 -11.66 -8.88 -17.53
CA GLU A 249 -11.41 -8.42 -18.90
C GLU A 249 -10.98 -6.93 -18.94
N ARG A 250 -11.21 -6.21 -17.86
CA ARG A 250 -10.81 -4.79 -17.69
C ARG A 250 -9.50 -4.61 -16.93
N LEU A 251 -8.77 -5.69 -16.67
CA LEU A 251 -7.42 -5.61 -16.12
C LEU A 251 -6.46 -4.98 -17.13
N SER A 252 -5.63 -4.07 -16.64
CA SER A 252 -4.70 -3.32 -17.49
C SER A 252 -3.52 -4.19 -17.94
N THR A 253 -3.15 -4.06 -19.21
CA THR A 253 -1.93 -4.66 -19.77
C THR A 253 -0.67 -3.85 -19.49
N SER A 254 -0.82 -2.56 -19.17
CA SER A 254 0.27 -1.63 -18.89
C SER A 254 0.55 -1.50 -17.40
N PRO A 255 1.79 -1.20 -16.96
CA PRO A 255 2.13 -1.00 -15.57
C PRO A 255 1.23 0.04 -14.88
N ALA A 256 0.77 -0.28 -13.67
CA ALA A 256 -0.03 0.62 -12.85
C ALA A 256 0.87 1.60 -12.08
N SER A 257 0.56 2.89 -12.13
CA SER A 257 1.30 3.93 -11.43
C SER A 257 0.76 4.14 -10.01
N PHE A 258 1.62 3.95 -9.00
CA PHE A 258 1.29 4.27 -7.62
C PHE A 258 1.44 5.78 -7.42
N ASP A 259 0.31 6.48 -7.35
CA ASP A 259 0.23 7.91 -7.11
C ASP A 259 -0.22 8.19 -5.67
N THR A 260 0.69 8.68 -4.84
CA THR A 260 0.43 9.00 -3.44
C THR A 260 -0.60 10.12 -3.29
N LYS A 261 -0.58 11.12 -4.19
CA LYS A 261 -1.56 12.22 -4.14
C LYS A 261 -2.98 11.73 -4.45
N LYS A 262 -3.09 10.79 -5.39
CA LYS A 262 -4.38 10.15 -5.67
C LYS A 262 -4.88 9.35 -4.47
N LEU A 263 -4.00 8.61 -3.79
CA LEU A 263 -4.35 7.89 -2.57
C LEU A 263 -4.81 8.85 -1.47
N GLU A 264 -4.09 9.94 -1.25
CA GLU A 264 -4.47 10.98 -0.28
C GLU A 264 -5.83 11.60 -0.62
N TRP A 265 -6.09 11.89 -1.88
CA TRP A 265 -7.38 12.40 -2.34
C TRP A 265 -8.52 11.39 -2.12
N ILE A 266 -8.32 10.11 -2.45
CA ILE A 266 -9.29 9.06 -2.19
C ILE A 266 -9.57 8.98 -0.69
N ASN A 267 -8.53 8.90 0.13
CA ASN A 267 -8.68 8.80 1.59
C ASN A 267 -9.37 10.02 2.18
N ASN A 268 -9.03 11.26 1.73
CA ASN A 268 -9.74 12.48 2.15
C ASN A 268 -11.23 12.40 1.83
N THR A 269 -11.60 11.83 0.67
CA THR A 269 -13.01 11.67 0.29
C THR A 269 -13.75 10.74 1.25
N TYR A 270 -13.11 9.65 1.68
CA TYR A 270 -13.67 8.75 2.70
C TYR A 270 -13.68 9.38 4.10
N MET A 271 -12.61 10.10 4.47
CA MET A 271 -12.53 10.84 5.74
C MET A 271 -13.67 11.82 5.91
N LYS A 272 -14.05 12.55 4.86
CA LYS A 272 -15.19 13.48 4.87
C LYS A 272 -16.54 12.79 5.11
N GLN A 273 -16.67 11.53 4.72
CA GLN A 273 -17.89 10.73 4.91
C GLN A 273 -17.92 10.03 6.27
N ALA A 274 -16.75 9.84 6.88
CA ALA A 274 -16.63 9.22 8.20
C ALA A 274 -17.19 10.14 9.28
N SER A 275 -17.68 9.55 10.37
CA SER A 275 -18.13 10.32 11.52
C SER A 275 -16.97 11.05 12.21
N LEU A 276 -17.28 12.17 12.87
CA LEU A 276 -16.28 12.91 13.65
C LEU A 276 -15.64 12.04 14.73
N GLU A 277 -16.39 11.10 15.30
CA GLU A 277 -15.89 10.15 16.29
C GLU A 277 -14.81 9.23 15.69
N GLU A 278 -15.08 8.66 14.51
CA GLU A 278 -14.11 7.82 13.79
C GLU A 278 -12.84 8.59 13.41
N VAL A 279 -12.98 9.80 12.87
CA VAL A 279 -11.83 10.64 12.52
C VAL A 279 -11.04 11.07 13.76
N THR A 280 -11.72 11.36 14.87
CA THR A 280 -11.06 11.65 16.14
C THR A 280 -10.27 10.44 16.65
N ALA A 281 -10.84 9.24 16.55
CA ALA A 281 -10.15 8.01 16.93
C ALA A 281 -8.89 7.73 16.09
N LEU A 282 -8.88 8.12 14.81
CA LEU A 282 -7.71 8.03 13.94
C LEU A 282 -6.65 9.09 14.27
N ALA A 283 -7.06 10.29 14.68
CA ALA A 283 -6.18 11.43 14.94
C ALA A 283 -5.54 11.39 16.35
N LEU A 284 -6.29 10.94 17.35
CA LEU A 284 -5.88 10.98 18.76
C LEU A 284 -4.54 10.29 19.06
N PRO A 285 -4.24 9.08 18.56
CA PRO A 285 -2.97 8.42 18.81
C PRO A 285 -1.76 9.27 18.39
N HIS A 286 -1.89 10.01 17.30
CA HIS A 286 -0.82 10.87 16.78
C HIS A 286 -0.59 12.12 17.65
N LEU A 287 -1.64 12.69 18.21
CA LEU A 287 -1.53 13.79 19.15
C LEU A 287 -0.88 13.33 20.47
N ILE A 288 -1.21 12.13 20.93
CA ILE A 288 -0.58 11.51 22.11
C ILE A 288 0.91 11.24 21.85
N GLU A 289 1.25 10.61 20.72
CA GLU A 289 2.65 10.32 20.34
C GLU A 289 3.48 11.61 20.21
N ALA A 290 2.88 12.67 19.68
CA ALA A 290 3.51 13.99 19.59
C ALA A 290 3.63 14.71 20.95
N GLY A 291 3.17 14.11 22.05
CA GLY A 291 3.18 14.70 23.40
C GLY A 291 2.26 15.90 23.56
N ARG A 292 1.26 16.05 22.70
CA ARG A 292 0.32 17.19 22.71
C ARG A 292 -0.94 16.94 23.52
N VAL A 293 -1.24 15.69 23.76
CA VAL A 293 -2.39 15.20 24.54
C VAL A 293 -1.90 14.14 25.50
N SER A 294 -2.53 14.03 26.66
CA SER A 294 -2.18 13.05 27.69
C SER A 294 -2.32 11.62 27.13
N ALA A 295 -1.48 10.70 27.61
CA ALA A 295 -1.59 9.28 27.24
C ALA A 295 -2.95 8.66 27.62
N ASN A 296 -3.61 9.22 28.66
CA ASN A 296 -4.95 8.86 29.10
C ASN A 296 -5.76 10.18 29.22
N PRO A 297 -6.33 10.69 28.12
CA PRO A 297 -7.02 11.97 28.15
C PRO A 297 -8.29 11.90 29.03
N SER A 298 -8.54 12.98 29.77
CA SER A 298 -9.81 13.14 30.47
C SER A 298 -10.97 13.32 29.48
N GLU A 299 -12.20 13.19 29.95
CA GLU A 299 -13.39 13.47 29.12
C GLU A 299 -13.38 14.89 28.55
N GLU A 300 -12.92 15.87 29.34
CA GLU A 300 -12.81 17.26 28.94
C GLU A 300 -11.74 17.44 27.85
N GLU A 301 -10.55 16.83 28.02
CA GLU A 301 -9.46 16.85 27.05
C GLU A 301 -9.89 16.17 25.74
N LEU A 302 -10.60 15.04 25.82
CA LEU A 302 -11.12 14.34 24.66
C LEU A 302 -12.19 15.18 23.93
N ALA A 303 -13.08 15.83 24.66
CA ALA A 303 -14.06 16.73 24.07
C ALA A 303 -13.40 17.91 23.35
N TRP A 304 -12.31 18.48 23.93
CA TRP A 304 -11.54 19.51 23.29
C TRP A 304 -10.81 19.00 22.03
N VAL A 305 -10.16 17.82 22.08
CA VAL A 305 -9.53 17.19 20.93
C VAL A 305 -10.54 16.97 19.81
N THR A 306 -11.76 16.54 20.13
CA THR A 306 -12.83 16.37 19.15
C THR A 306 -13.19 17.67 18.46
N LYS A 307 -13.22 18.80 19.20
CA LYS A 307 -13.41 20.13 18.61
C LYS A 307 -12.22 20.52 17.70
N VAL A 308 -10.97 20.25 18.10
CA VAL A 308 -9.81 20.49 17.26
C VAL A 308 -9.90 19.70 15.96
N VAL A 309 -10.21 18.41 16.04
CA VAL A 309 -10.36 17.54 14.86
C VAL A 309 -11.47 18.04 13.94
N SER A 310 -12.60 18.50 14.51
CA SER A 310 -13.72 19.01 13.72
C SER A 310 -13.36 20.21 12.84
N LEU A 311 -12.41 21.03 13.26
CA LEU A 311 -11.93 22.16 12.47
C LEU A 311 -11.19 21.74 11.19
N PHE A 312 -10.57 20.57 11.20
CA PHE A 312 -9.73 20.08 10.11
C PHE A 312 -10.31 18.86 9.39
N HIS A 313 -11.47 18.36 9.80
CA HIS A 313 -12.10 17.16 9.28
C HIS A 313 -12.18 17.14 7.75
N GLU A 314 -12.63 18.24 7.14
CA GLU A 314 -12.74 18.39 5.69
C GLU A 314 -11.37 18.44 4.97
N GLN A 315 -10.33 18.81 5.69
CA GLN A 315 -8.99 19.03 5.14
C GLN A 315 -8.10 17.79 5.26
N MET A 316 -8.30 16.97 6.31
CA MET A 316 -7.46 15.82 6.61
C MET A 316 -7.53 14.76 5.52
N SER A 317 -6.36 14.34 5.02
CA SER A 317 -6.24 13.18 4.14
C SER A 317 -6.03 11.88 4.93
N TYR A 318 -5.44 11.94 6.12
CA TYR A 318 -5.24 10.80 7.04
C TYR A 318 -5.00 11.29 8.48
N GLY A 319 -5.13 10.39 9.46
CA GLY A 319 -5.13 10.74 10.88
C GLY A 319 -3.91 11.52 11.36
N ALA A 320 -2.70 11.15 10.93
CA ALA A 320 -1.46 11.78 11.40
C ALA A 320 -1.30 13.25 10.98
N GLU A 321 -2.01 13.72 9.94
CA GLU A 321 -1.95 15.12 9.53
C GLU A 321 -2.44 16.08 10.60
N ILE A 322 -3.26 15.61 11.54
CA ILE A 322 -3.73 16.44 12.66
C ILE A 322 -2.59 17.08 13.44
N VAL A 323 -1.43 16.42 13.52
CA VAL A 323 -0.26 16.93 14.24
C VAL A 323 0.24 18.23 13.63
N SER A 324 0.35 18.31 12.31
CA SER A 324 0.76 19.53 11.62
C SER A 324 -0.36 20.58 11.56
N LEU A 325 -1.56 20.16 11.21
CA LEU A 325 -2.72 21.04 11.05
C LEU A 325 -3.10 21.76 12.35
N SER A 326 -3.00 21.07 13.49
CA SER A 326 -3.36 21.60 14.80
C SER A 326 -2.21 22.29 15.55
N SER A 327 -1.04 22.48 14.93
CA SER A 327 0.16 23.01 15.58
C SER A 327 -0.08 24.35 16.31
N LEU A 328 -0.96 25.19 15.76
CA LEU A 328 -1.36 26.46 16.36
C LEU A 328 -1.85 26.33 17.82
N PHE A 329 -2.57 25.26 18.12
CA PHE A 329 -3.16 25.08 19.46
C PHE A 329 -2.12 24.73 20.54
N PHE A 330 -0.92 24.32 20.12
CA PHE A 330 0.16 23.82 21.00
C PHE A 330 1.38 24.73 21.05
N ASN A 331 1.47 25.72 20.15
CA ASN A 331 2.56 26.69 20.13
C ASN A 331 2.20 27.88 21.01
N ASP A 332 3.18 28.40 21.78
CA ASP A 332 2.99 29.56 22.66
C ASP A 332 3.13 30.89 21.93
N SER A 333 3.67 30.89 20.73
CA SER A 333 3.90 32.11 19.94
C SER A 333 3.56 31.91 18.49
N LEU A 334 3.09 32.96 17.84
CA LEU A 334 2.80 32.99 16.42
C LEU A 334 4.06 33.33 15.61
N THR A 335 4.17 32.66 14.46
CA THR A 335 5.09 33.03 13.38
C THR A 335 4.29 33.76 12.31
N ILE A 336 4.68 34.98 11.96
CA ILE A 336 4.02 35.81 10.95
C ILE A 336 4.93 35.86 9.71
N ASP A 337 4.46 35.39 8.59
CA ASP A 337 5.16 35.44 7.30
C ASP A 337 5.10 36.86 6.68
N GLU A 338 5.84 37.07 5.60
CA GLU A 338 5.95 38.38 4.95
C GLU A 338 4.62 38.82 4.31
N GLU A 339 3.88 37.89 3.70
CA GLU A 339 2.58 38.17 3.10
C GLU A 339 1.53 38.58 4.14
N SER A 340 1.53 37.91 5.28
CA SER A 340 0.70 38.27 6.43
C SER A 340 1.09 39.66 7.02
N ARG A 341 2.38 40.02 7.04
CA ARG A 341 2.83 41.35 7.46
C ARG A 341 2.34 42.46 6.55
N GLU A 342 2.31 42.23 5.23
CA GLU A 342 1.74 43.18 4.28
C GLU A 342 0.26 43.47 4.58
N VAL A 343 -0.53 42.44 4.90
CA VAL A 343 -1.94 42.59 5.27
C VAL A 343 -2.06 43.38 6.60
N LEU A 344 -1.19 43.09 7.57
CA LEU A 344 -1.20 43.76 8.88
C LEU A 344 -0.75 45.24 8.81
N ALA A 345 -0.08 45.67 7.73
CA ALA A 345 0.32 47.07 7.54
C ALA A 345 -0.86 47.98 7.12
N GLY A 346 -2.07 47.46 6.96
CA GLY A 346 -3.26 48.25 6.61
C GLY A 346 -3.63 49.29 7.69
N GLU A 347 -3.98 50.51 7.28
CA GLU A 347 -4.30 51.61 8.20
C GLU A 347 -5.41 51.30 9.23
N GLN A 348 -6.38 50.44 8.83
CA GLN A 348 -7.51 50.06 9.70
C GLN A 348 -7.13 48.96 10.72
N VAL A 349 -6.01 48.28 10.55
CA VAL A 349 -5.67 47.09 11.34
C VAL A 349 -5.53 47.34 12.83
N PRO A 350 -4.82 48.40 13.30
CA PRO A 350 -4.74 48.67 14.71
C PRO A 350 -6.12 48.87 15.38
N ALA A 351 -7.03 49.56 14.71
CA ALA A 351 -8.38 49.80 15.22
C ALA A 351 -9.20 48.48 15.27
N VAL A 352 -9.10 47.64 14.25
CA VAL A 352 -9.77 46.35 14.20
C VAL A 352 -9.27 45.42 15.30
N LEU A 353 -7.94 45.33 15.49
CA LEU A 353 -7.34 44.48 16.53
C LEU A 353 -7.69 44.97 17.96
N ALA A 354 -7.67 46.28 18.21
CA ALA A 354 -8.08 46.83 19.48
C ALA A 354 -9.55 46.52 19.79
N ALA A 355 -10.45 46.76 18.84
CA ALA A 355 -11.88 46.51 19.01
C ALA A 355 -12.20 45.01 19.20
N VAL A 356 -11.62 44.10 18.39
CA VAL A 356 -11.86 42.66 18.57
C VAL A 356 -11.30 42.16 19.90
N ARG A 357 -10.13 42.63 20.32
CA ARG A 357 -9.53 42.28 21.61
C ARG A 357 -10.45 42.66 22.78
N GLU A 358 -10.95 43.90 22.79
CA GLU A 358 -11.84 44.40 23.84
C GLU A 358 -13.13 43.57 23.94
N LYS A 359 -13.77 43.32 22.79
CA LYS A 359 -15.03 42.55 22.74
C LYS A 359 -14.83 41.11 23.18
N LEU A 360 -13.77 40.44 22.71
CA LEU A 360 -13.46 39.06 23.12
C LEU A 360 -13.13 38.99 24.62
N ALA A 361 -12.41 40.01 25.18
CA ALA A 361 -12.08 40.05 26.59
C ALA A 361 -13.33 40.15 27.49
N ASN A 362 -14.35 40.86 27.04
CA ASN A 362 -15.60 41.06 27.78
C ASN A 362 -16.67 39.99 27.53
N LEU A 363 -16.42 39.02 26.64
CA LEU A 363 -17.36 37.96 26.33
C LEU A 363 -17.43 36.96 27.50
N GLU A 364 -18.62 36.72 28.06
CA GLU A 364 -18.82 35.76 29.14
C GLU A 364 -18.85 34.30 28.56
N ASP A 365 -19.72 34.05 27.59
CA ASP A 365 -19.84 32.74 26.92
C ASP A 365 -18.98 32.71 25.65
N PHE A 366 -17.80 32.08 25.72
CA PHE A 366 -16.79 32.07 24.66
C PHE A 366 -17.08 30.97 23.62
N GLU A 367 -18.24 31.07 22.95
CA GLU A 367 -18.69 30.15 21.90
C GLU A 367 -18.66 30.81 20.52
N ALA A 368 -18.51 30.00 19.45
CA ALA A 368 -18.39 30.46 18.07
C ALA A 368 -19.50 31.43 17.65
N ALA A 369 -20.74 31.17 18.07
CA ALA A 369 -21.89 32.03 17.78
C ALA A 369 -21.73 33.44 18.37
N ASN A 370 -21.28 33.54 19.61
CA ASN A 370 -21.06 34.81 20.32
C ASN A 370 -19.81 35.52 19.77
N ILE A 371 -18.75 34.81 19.47
CA ILE A 371 -17.56 35.31 18.79
C ILE A 371 -17.91 35.91 17.43
N LYS A 372 -18.73 35.22 16.65
CA LYS A 372 -19.24 35.73 15.36
C LYS A 372 -20.06 37.02 15.53
N ALA A 373 -20.85 37.12 16.58
CA ALA A 373 -21.56 38.35 16.92
C ALA A 373 -20.60 39.52 17.29
N CYS A 374 -19.56 39.22 18.09
CA CYS A 374 -18.52 40.19 18.40
C CYS A 374 -17.83 40.73 17.15
N ILE A 375 -17.45 39.87 16.20
CA ILE A 375 -16.81 40.30 14.95
C ILE A 375 -17.73 41.20 14.12
N LYS A 376 -19.06 40.94 14.11
CA LYS A 376 -20.03 41.82 13.49
C LYS A 376 -20.14 43.20 14.16
N GLU A 377 -19.98 43.27 15.47
CA GLU A 377 -19.94 44.52 16.17
C GLU A 377 -18.66 45.31 15.88
N VAL A 378 -17.50 44.61 15.81
CA VAL A 378 -16.24 45.23 15.34
C VAL A 378 -16.39 45.83 13.94
N GLN A 379 -17.09 45.11 13.04
CA GLN A 379 -17.39 45.64 11.70
C GLN A 379 -18.16 46.96 11.74
N LYS A 380 -19.17 47.06 12.62
CA LYS A 380 -19.99 48.28 12.75
C LYS A 380 -19.18 49.44 13.37
N GLU A 381 -18.36 49.13 14.33
CA GLU A 381 -17.58 50.12 15.07
C GLU A 381 -16.44 50.72 14.25
N THR A 382 -15.69 49.84 13.57
CA THR A 382 -14.50 50.26 12.79
C THR A 382 -14.80 50.62 11.34
N GLY A 383 -15.98 50.21 10.81
CA GLY A 383 -16.32 50.34 9.41
C GLY A 383 -15.57 49.38 8.47
N ALA A 384 -14.64 48.60 8.98
CA ALA A 384 -13.87 47.62 8.21
C ALA A 384 -14.79 46.50 7.71
N LYS A 385 -14.59 46.00 6.46
CA LYS A 385 -15.46 45.00 5.83
C LYS A 385 -14.63 43.99 5.07
N GLY A 386 -15.23 42.78 4.85
CA GLY A 386 -14.65 41.75 4.01
C GLY A 386 -13.21 41.39 4.41
N ARG A 387 -12.30 41.36 3.45
CA ARG A 387 -10.88 41.01 3.69
C ARG A 387 -10.21 41.94 4.71
N GLY A 388 -10.55 43.26 4.73
CA GLY A 388 -9.96 44.22 5.65
C GLY A 388 -10.40 44.05 7.10
N LEU A 389 -11.49 43.28 7.38
CA LEU A 389 -11.92 42.92 8.72
C LEU A 389 -11.42 41.53 9.10
N PHE A 390 -11.78 40.51 8.31
CA PHE A 390 -11.57 39.13 8.69
C PHE A 390 -10.10 38.70 8.64
N MET A 391 -9.34 39.20 7.68
CA MET A 391 -7.95 38.78 7.49
C MET A 391 -7.02 39.23 8.62
N PRO A 392 -7.04 40.52 9.06
CA PRO A 392 -6.25 40.95 10.22
C PRO A 392 -6.59 40.15 11.49
N ILE A 393 -7.88 39.90 11.75
CA ILE A 393 -8.28 39.10 12.93
C ILE A 393 -7.73 37.68 12.81
N ARG A 394 -7.88 37.05 11.63
CA ARG A 394 -7.37 35.70 11.38
C ARG A 394 -5.86 35.61 11.61
N ILE A 395 -5.10 36.51 11.01
CA ILE A 395 -3.64 36.55 11.19
C ILE A 395 -3.28 36.78 12.65
N ALA A 396 -4.00 37.68 13.35
CA ALA A 396 -3.75 37.99 14.76
C ALA A 396 -3.98 36.79 15.69
N VAL A 397 -4.91 35.88 15.39
CA VAL A 397 -5.19 34.69 16.21
C VAL A 397 -4.43 33.44 15.77
N SER A 398 -4.09 33.32 14.47
CA SER A 398 -3.52 32.09 13.91
C SER A 398 -2.13 32.23 13.29
N GLY A 399 -1.68 33.45 12.99
CA GLY A 399 -0.46 33.69 12.20
C GLY A 399 -0.63 33.36 10.70
N GLN A 400 -1.82 33.00 10.24
CA GLN A 400 -2.07 32.48 8.89
C GLN A 400 -3.21 33.20 8.21
N MET A 401 -3.16 33.32 6.88
CA MET A 401 -4.24 33.92 6.08
C MET A 401 -5.35 32.92 5.72
N HIS A 402 -5.06 31.64 5.78
CA HIS A 402 -6.00 30.54 5.46
C HIS A 402 -6.16 29.59 6.64
N GLY A 403 -7.27 28.90 6.69
CA GLY A 403 -7.55 27.93 7.75
C GLY A 403 -9.05 27.74 8.01
N PRO A 404 -9.42 27.07 9.11
CA PRO A 404 -10.80 26.78 9.49
C PRO A 404 -11.67 28.04 9.64
N GLU A 405 -12.98 27.88 9.83
CA GLU A 405 -13.89 28.98 10.08
C GLU A 405 -13.44 29.79 11.30
N LEU A 406 -13.29 31.12 11.15
CA LEU A 406 -12.64 31.98 12.13
C LEU A 406 -13.28 31.96 13.52
N PRO A 407 -14.62 32.07 13.68
CA PRO A 407 -15.24 31.99 15.02
C PRO A 407 -15.01 30.65 15.73
N ALA A 408 -15.08 29.53 14.99
CA ALA A 408 -14.84 28.21 15.55
C ALA A 408 -13.36 28.02 15.94
N LEU A 409 -12.42 28.53 15.13
CA LEU A 409 -11.00 28.54 15.45
C LEU A 409 -10.72 29.28 16.75
N ILE A 410 -11.31 30.48 16.94
CA ILE A 410 -11.14 31.30 18.14
C ILE A 410 -11.73 30.59 19.36
N GLU A 411 -12.92 29.98 19.24
CA GLU A 411 -13.52 29.20 20.33
C GLU A 411 -12.59 28.09 20.80
N VAL A 412 -12.07 27.27 19.86
CA VAL A 412 -11.22 26.12 20.20
C VAL A 412 -9.87 26.55 20.74
N LEU A 413 -9.34 27.67 20.25
CA LEU A 413 -8.10 28.29 20.77
C LEU A 413 -8.22 28.69 22.24
N GLY A 414 -9.43 29.11 22.62
CA GLY A 414 -9.74 29.58 23.95
C GLY A 414 -9.43 31.09 24.18
N LYS A 415 -10.12 31.70 25.11
CA LYS A 415 -10.10 33.13 25.36
C LYS A 415 -8.69 33.65 25.70
N GLU A 416 -8.01 33.00 26.64
CA GLU A 416 -6.69 33.43 27.08
C GLU A 416 -5.66 33.44 25.94
N LYS A 417 -5.60 32.35 25.18
CA LYS A 417 -4.64 32.21 24.10
C LYS A 417 -4.97 33.13 22.92
N ALA A 418 -6.25 33.28 22.58
CA ALA A 418 -6.69 34.21 21.54
C ALA A 418 -6.28 35.68 21.87
N LEU A 419 -6.51 36.11 23.11
CA LEU A 419 -6.11 37.45 23.54
C LEU A 419 -4.59 37.61 23.53
N ALA A 420 -3.83 36.63 24.02
CA ALA A 420 -2.35 36.64 24.01
C ALA A 420 -1.78 36.77 22.59
N HIS A 421 -2.35 36.01 21.61
CA HIS A 421 -1.94 36.10 20.23
C HIS A 421 -2.25 37.47 19.61
N ILE A 422 -3.45 38.03 19.86
CA ILE A 422 -3.80 39.39 19.41
C ILE A 422 -2.84 40.42 19.99
N ASP A 423 -2.51 40.33 21.29
CA ASP A 423 -1.56 41.23 21.96
C ASP A 423 -0.15 41.11 21.38
N GLN A 424 0.31 39.90 21.08
CA GLN A 424 1.59 39.66 20.40
C GLN A 424 1.65 40.37 19.02
N VAL A 425 0.60 40.24 18.22
CA VAL A 425 0.55 40.85 16.88
C VAL A 425 0.41 42.37 16.99
N ALA A 426 -0.40 42.90 17.92
CA ALA A 426 -0.53 44.32 18.15
C ALA A 426 0.81 44.97 18.58
N ALA A 427 1.62 44.26 19.37
CA ALA A 427 2.96 44.72 19.77
C ALA A 427 3.97 44.77 18.59
N LEU A 428 3.75 43.94 17.53
CA LEU A 428 4.57 44.02 16.32
C LEU A 428 4.23 45.18 15.39
N LEU A 429 3.05 45.82 15.61
CA LEU A 429 2.56 46.93 14.82
C LEU A 429 2.80 48.30 15.50
N ALA A 430 3.20 48.29 16.79
CA ALA A 430 3.52 49.48 17.56
C ALA A 430 4.97 49.90 17.36
#